data_2ae515937d2f4fb6795f54bfc10c581b
#
_entry.id   2ae515937d2f4fb6795f54bfc10c581b
#
_cell.length_a   1.000
_cell.length_b   1.000
_cell.length_c   1.000
_cell.angle_alpha   90.00
_cell.angle_beta   90.00
_cell.angle_gamma   90.00
#
_symmetry.space_group_name_H-M   'P 1'
#
loop_
_entity.id
_entity.type
_entity.pdbx_description
1 polymer ?
#
loop_
_entity_poly.entity_id
_entity_poly.type
_entity_poly.pdbx_seq_one_letter_code
_entity_poly.pdbx_strand_id
1 'polypeptide(L)'
;LIFIDRHLVHEVTSPQAFAGLRASGRTVRRPDLTLAVPDHNVPTTPRRDAAGNRLPVTDPDSAAQLAALEKNAPDFGIRYIDAVAPEQGIVHVVGPEQGFSLPGTTIVCGDSHTACHGGIGALAFGIGTSEVEHVLATQTLLLQPAKTMEVRVEGKVGPGVTAKDIILH
;
A
#
# COMPACT_ATOMS: atom_id res chain seq x y z
N LEU A 1 3.04 -21.72 1.22
CA LEU A 1 3.89 -20.55 1.28
C LEU A 1 4.02 -19.95 -0.13
N ILE A 2 3.79 -18.65 -0.26
CA ILE A 2 3.91 -17.91 -1.51
C ILE A 2 4.98 -16.83 -1.34
N PHE A 3 5.79 -16.59 -2.37
CA PHE A 3 6.70 -15.45 -2.43
C PHE A 3 5.93 -14.18 -2.83
N ILE A 4 6.28 -13.05 -2.27
CA ILE A 4 5.65 -11.76 -2.56
C ILE A 4 6.60 -10.94 -3.42
N ASP A 5 6.20 -10.69 -4.67
CA ASP A 5 7.03 -9.93 -5.62
C ASP A 5 7.04 -8.44 -5.33
N ARG A 6 5.95 -7.90 -4.79
CA ARG A 6 5.83 -6.47 -4.46
C ARG A 6 5.08 -6.27 -3.15
N HIS A 7 5.64 -5.46 -2.27
CA HIS A 7 4.99 -5.07 -1.02
C HIS A 7 4.81 -3.56 -1.00
N LEU A 8 3.56 -3.12 -1.03
CA LEU A 8 3.19 -1.72 -0.86
C LEU A 8 2.92 -1.45 0.63
N VAL A 9 3.49 -0.38 1.17
CA VAL A 9 3.41 -0.05 2.59
C VAL A 9 2.95 1.40 2.75
N HIS A 10 1.96 1.62 3.60
CA HIS A 10 1.48 2.96 3.94
C HIS A 10 1.51 3.21 5.46
N GLU A 11 1.19 4.42 5.89
CA GLU A 11 1.38 4.88 7.26
C GLU A 11 0.46 4.24 8.30
N VAL A 12 -0.73 3.73 7.91
CA VAL A 12 -1.74 3.27 8.89
C VAL A 12 -1.39 1.91 9.49
N THR A 13 -0.97 0.95 8.67
CA THR A 13 -0.74 -0.44 9.11
C THR A 13 0.73 -0.77 9.38
N SER A 14 1.65 0.14 9.04
CA SER A 14 3.08 -0.13 9.12
C SER A 14 3.77 0.20 10.44
N PRO A 15 3.34 1.16 11.28
CA PRO A 15 4.09 1.53 12.48
C PRO A 15 4.35 0.37 13.43
N GLN A 16 3.32 -0.45 13.69
CA GLN A 16 3.44 -1.63 14.56
C GLN A 16 4.30 -2.73 13.94
N ALA A 17 4.21 -2.93 12.62
CA ALA A 17 5.04 -3.89 11.91
C ALA A 17 6.53 -3.54 12.02
N PHE A 18 6.90 -2.28 11.82
CA PHE A 18 8.27 -1.81 12.00
C PHE A 18 8.74 -1.88 13.46
N ALA A 19 7.85 -1.61 14.44
CA ALA A 19 8.15 -1.77 15.85
C ALA A 19 8.46 -3.25 16.19
N GLY A 20 7.68 -4.19 15.65
CA GLY A 20 7.90 -5.63 15.81
C GLY A 20 9.24 -6.08 15.22
N LEU A 21 9.60 -5.60 14.04
CA LEU A 21 10.91 -5.86 13.44
C LEU A 21 12.05 -5.38 14.34
N ARG A 22 11.97 -4.16 14.88
CA ARG A 22 12.99 -3.64 15.81
C ARG A 22 13.07 -4.46 17.09
N ALA A 23 11.94 -4.78 17.71
CA ALA A 23 11.89 -5.56 18.93
C ALA A 23 12.48 -6.95 18.78
N SER A 24 12.32 -7.56 17.60
CA SER A 24 12.89 -8.88 17.28
C SER A 24 14.30 -8.84 16.67
N GLY A 25 14.90 -7.66 16.51
CA GLY A 25 16.22 -7.49 15.89
C GLY A 25 16.26 -7.90 14.41
N ARG A 26 15.12 -7.84 13.71
CA ARG A 26 15.02 -8.22 12.30
C ARG A 26 15.13 -7.02 11.38
N THR A 27 15.62 -7.26 10.18
CA THR A 27 15.66 -6.29 9.08
C THR A 27 14.59 -6.61 8.04
N VAL A 28 14.34 -5.68 7.13
CA VAL A 28 13.50 -5.95 5.96
C VAL A 28 14.28 -6.84 4.99
N ARG A 29 13.66 -7.94 4.57
CA ARG A 29 14.29 -8.97 3.75
C ARG A 29 14.62 -8.51 2.33
N ARG A 30 13.67 -7.78 1.72
CA ARG A 30 13.79 -7.30 0.34
C ARG A 30 13.27 -5.85 0.25
N PRO A 31 14.05 -4.88 0.72
CA PRO A 31 13.67 -3.48 0.63
C PRO A 31 13.53 -3.00 -0.82
N ASP A 32 14.22 -3.62 -1.77
CA ASP A 32 14.11 -3.39 -3.22
C ASP A 32 12.76 -3.82 -3.82
N LEU A 33 12.04 -4.72 -3.16
CA LEU A 33 10.69 -5.18 -3.53
C LEU A 33 9.58 -4.52 -2.68
N THR A 34 9.94 -3.51 -1.90
CA THR A 34 9.03 -2.79 -1.00
C THR A 34 9.00 -1.31 -1.38
N LEU A 35 7.80 -0.73 -1.47
CA LEU A 35 7.59 0.69 -1.73
C LEU A 35 6.71 1.29 -0.63
N ALA A 36 7.19 2.31 0.05
CA ALA A 36 6.46 3.04 1.07
C ALA A 36 5.89 4.35 0.50
N VAL A 37 4.58 4.53 0.65
CA VAL A 37 3.85 5.71 0.18
C VAL A 37 2.82 6.10 1.25
N PRO A 38 2.87 7.32 1.81
CA PRO A 38 1.80 7.82 2.67
C PRO A 38 0.60 8.22 1.80
N ASP A 39 -0.62 7.81 2.18
CA ASP A 39 -1.82 8.14 1.42
C ASP A 39 -3.09 8.36 2.26
N HIS A 40 -3.33 7.58 3.31
CA HIS A 40 -4.56 7.64 4.10
C HIS A 40 -4.67 8.92 4.95
N ASN A 41 -3.58 9.38 5.51
CA ASN A 41 -3.52 10.54 6.43
C ASN A 41 -2.96 11.80 5.76
N VAL A 42 -2.70 11.75 4.47
CA VAL A 42 -2.24 12.93 3.72
C VAL A 42 -3.42 13.87 3.47
N PRO A 43 -3.36 15.15 3.92
CA PRO A 43 -4.43 16.10 3.69
C PRO A 43 -4.74 16.30 2.21
N THR A 44 -6.03 16.42 1.88
CA THR A 44 -6.50 16.78 0.52
C THR A 44 -6.41 18.29 0.24
N THR A 45 -6.09 19.08 1.25
CA THR A 45 -5.78 20.51 1.14
C THR A 45 -4.36 20.73 0.59
N PRO A 46 -3.99 21.96 0.19
CA PRO A 46 -2.62 22.26 -0.20
C PRO A 46 -1.61 21.81 0.87
N ARG A 47 -0.55 21.13 0.45
CA ARG A 47 0.50 20.58 1.33
C ARG A 47 1.72 21.48 1.40
N ARG A 48 1.75 22.54 0.59
CA ARG A 48 2.77 23.58 0.57
C ARG A 48 2.10 24.95 0.58
N ASP A 49 2.77 25.92 1.22
CA ASP A 49 2.37 27.31 1.15
C ASP A 49 2.79 27.96 -0.18
N ALA A 50 2.45 29.25 -0.36
CA ALA A 50 2.81 29.99 -1.56
C ALA A 50 4.32 30.17 -1.75
N ALA A 51 5.12 30.04 -0.68
CA ALA A 51 6.58 30.09 -0.70
C ALA A 51 7.20 28.69 -0.95
N GLY A 52 6.38 27.63 -1.07
CA GLY A 52 6.84 26.25 -1.31
C GLY A 52 7.19 25.47 -0.05
N ASN A 53 7.02 26.02 1.15
CA ASN A 53 7.30 25.32 2.39
C ASN A 53 6.23 24.26 2.68
N ARG A 54 6.65 23.13 3.27
CA ARG A 54 5.71 22.07 3.71
C ARG A 54 4.79 22.60 4.81
N LEU A 55 3.49 22.44 4.61
CA LEU A 55 2.48 22.76 5.62
C LEU A 55 2.36 21.59 6.62
N PRO A 56 2.16 21.91 7.92
CA PRO A 56 1.99 20.88 8.93
C PRO A 56 0.64 20.16 8.76
N VAL A 57 0.62 18.88 9.12
CA VAL A 57 -0.62 18.13 9.29
C VAL A 57 -1.19 18.48 10.65
N THR A 58 -2.42 18.98 10.69
CA THR A 58 -3.03 19.53 11.89
C THR A 58 -3.59 18.48 12.84
N ASP A 59 -4.02 17.33 12.29
CA ASP A 59 -4.45 16.22 13.11
C ASP A 59 -3.23 15.48 13.69
N PRO A 60 -3.13 15.36 15.04
CA PRO A 60 -1.94 14.84 15.68
C PRO A 60 -1.71 13.34 15.42
N ASP A 61 -2.77 12.55 15.29
CA ASP A 61 -2.65 11.12 15.06
C ASP A 61 -2.18 10.85 13.61
N SER A 62 -2.75 11.56 12.65
CA SER A 62 -2.32 11.55 11.25
C SER A 62 -0.85 11.99 11.12
N ALA A 63 -0.48 13.08 11.81
CA ALA A 63 0.89 13.59 11.81
C ALA A 63 1.88 12.56 12.38
N ALA A 64 1.52 11.88 13.47
CA ALA A 64 2.36 10.86 14.09
C ALA A 64 2.55 9.64 13.18
N GLN A 65 1.50 9.18 12.50
CA GLN A 65 1.58 8.03 11.58
C GLN A 65 2.41 8.37 10.34
N LEU A 66 2.23 9.56 9.76
CA LEU A 66 3.04 10.03 8.64
C LEU A 66 4.52 10.15 9.02
N ALA A 67 4.83 10.75 10.17
CA ALA A 67 6.20 10.86 10.66
C ALA A 67 6.83 9.48 10.95
N ALA A 68 6.03 8.53 11.44
CA ALA A 68 6.51 7.16 11.66
C ALA A 68 6.91 6.48 10.35
N LEU A 69 6.11 6.60 9.28
CA LEU A 69 6.45 6.03 7.97
C LEU A 69 7.67 6.72 7.36
N GLU A 70 7.71 8.05 7.39
CA GLU A 70 8.82 8.87 6.88
C GLU A 70 10.16 8.50 7.54
N LYS A 71 10.13 8.15 8.83
CA LYS A 71 11.31 7.67 9.56
C LYS A 71 11.60 6.20 9.26
N ASN A 72 10.59 5.33 9.34
CA ASN A 72 10.78 3.89 9.28
C ASN A 72 11.27 3.41 7.92
N ALA A 73 10.74 3.95 6.82
CA ALA A 73 11.09 3.46 5.50
C ALA A 73 12.59 3.62 5.18
N PRO A 74 13.22 4.80 5.37
CA PRO A 74 14.67 4.95 5.19
C PRO A 74 15.49 4.12 6.21
N ASP A 75 15.07 4.04 7.47
CA ASP A 75 15.76 3.26 8.51
C ASP A 75 15.94 1.77 8.09
N PHE A 76 14.98 1.25 7.33
CA PHE A 76 14.99 -0.13 6.82
C PHE A 76 15.39 -0.24 5.34
N GLY A 77 15.89 0.84 4.73
CA GLY A 77 16.36 0.86 3.34
C GLY A 77 15.26 0.76 2.29
N ILE A 78 14.01 1.05 2.65
CA ILE A 78 12.86 0.99 1.76
C ILE A 78 12.77 2.31 0.97
N ARG A 79 12.48 2.20 -0.34
CA ARG A 79 12.14 3.38 -1.17
C ARG A 79 10.89 4.05 -0.61
N TYR A 80 11.02 5.34 -0.31
CA TYR A 80 9.93 6.16 0.23
C TYR A 80 9.58 7.28 -0.74
N ILE A 81 8.29 7.47 -1.00
CA ILE A 81 7.76 8.63 -1.71
C ILE A 81 7.20 9.60 -0.68
N ASP A 82 7.78 10.78 -0.59
CA ASP A 82 7.41 11.79 0.40
C ASP A 82 5.97 12.31 0.17
N ALA A 83 5.28 12.66 1.27
CA ALA A 83 3.91 13.18 1.24
C ALA A 83 3.72 14.45 0.40
N VAL A 84 4.79 15.18 0.11
CA VAL A 84 4.77 16.39 -0.73
C VAL A 84 5.50 16.21 -2.07
N ALA A 85 5.92 14.99 -2.40
CA ALA A 85 6.51 14.66 -3.69
C ALA A 85 5.46 14.76 -4.82
N PRO A 86 5.87 15.12 -6.04
CA PRO A 86 4.97 15.14 -7.20
C PRO A 86 4.35 13.78 -7.52
N GLU A 87 5.06 12.70 -7.23
CA GLU A 87 4.65 11.31 -7.47
C GLU A 87 3.74 10.75 -6.38
N GLN A 88 3.52 11.50 -5.28
CA GLN A 88 2.69 11.04 -4.18
C GLN A 88 1.22 10.97 -4.60
N GLY A 89 0.55 9.90 -4.20
CA GLY A 89 -0.86 9.64 -4.43
C GLY A 89 -1.31 8.40 -3.68
N ILE A 90 -2.50 7.94 -3.97
CA ILE A 90 -3.03 6.69 -3.43
C ILE A 90 -2.07 5.55 -3.80
N VAL A 91 -1.67 4.74 -2.84
CA VAL A 91 -0.68 3.67 -3.02
C VAL A 91 -1.00 2.73 -4.18
N HIS A 92 -2.30 2.45 -4.39
CA HIS A 92 -2.78 1.58 -5.48
C HIS A 92 -2.79 2.25 -6.86
N VAL A 93 -2.64 3.56 -6.92
CA VAL A 93 -2.45 4.33 -8.17
C VAL A 93 -0.95 4.52 -8.42
N VAL A 94 -0.21 4.90 -7.40
CA VAL A 94 1.24 5.12 -7.48
C VAL A 94 1.98 3.85 -7.90
N GLY A 95 1.60 2.68 -7.36
CA GLY A 95 2.23 1.41 -7.71
C GLY A 95 2.27 1.14 -9.22
N PRO A 96 1.13 1.15 -9.92
CA PRO A 96 1.08 1.02 -11.37
C PRO A 96 1.74 2.17 -12.13
N GLU A 97 1.48 3.42 -11.76
CA GLU A 97 2.01 4.59 -12.47
C GLU A 97 3.53 4.70 -12.41
N GLN A 98 4.15 4.28 -11.30
CA GLN A 98 5.59 4.25 -11.13
C GLN A 98 6.24 2.95 -11.67
N GLY A 99 5.47 2.06 -12.31
CA GLY A 99 5.95 0.78 -12.81
C GLY A 99 6.41 -0.18 -11.71
N PHE A 100 5.98 0.03 -10.47
CA PHE A 100 6.29 -0.87 -9.36
C PHE A 100 5.37 -2.09 -9.33
N SER A 101 4.07 -1.87 -9.55
CA SER A 101 3.08 -2.93 -9.69
C SER A 101 3.04 -3.43 -11.14
N LEU A 102 3.28 -4.72 -11.35
CA LEU A 102 3.43 -5.31 -12.69
C LEU A 102 2.47 -6.48 -12.89
N PRO A 103 2.03 -6.74 -14.14
CA PRO A 103 1.29 -7.95 -14.47
C PRO A 103 2.08 -9.22 -14.11
N GLY A 104 1.37 -10.26 -13.71
CA GLY A 104 1.97 -11.57 -13.39
C GLY A 104 2.73 -11.61 -12.06
N THR A 105 2.70 -10.55 -11.26
CA THR A 105 3.35 -10.50 -9.94
C THR A 105 2.36 -10.73 -8.80
N THR A 106 2.87 -11.16 -7.66
CA THR A 106 2.14 -11.19 -6.38
C THR A 106 2.36 -9.86 -5.66
N ILE A 107 1.26 -9.18 -5.29
CA ILE A 107 1.30 -7.87 -4.64
C ILE A 107 0.50 -7.90 -3.35
N VAL A 108 1.09 -7.40 -2.27
CA VAL A 108 0.37 -7.22 -0.99
C VAL A 108 0.52 -5.81 -0.45
N CYS A 109 -0.47 -5.40 0.33
CA CYS A 109 -0.48 -4.14 1.08
C CYS A 109 -1.36 -4.32 2.32
N GLY A 110 -1.13 -3.54 3.34
CA GLY A 110 -1.99 -3.48 4.53
C GLY A 110 -3.34 -2.77 4.30
N ASP A 111 -3.93 -2.90 3.14
CA ASP A 111 -5.16 -2.25 2.69
C ASP A 111 -6.05 -3.23 1.92
N SER A 112 -7.36 -3.20 2.19
CA SER A 112 -8.35 -4.07 1.56
C SER A 112 -8.51 -3.84 0.05
N HIS A 113 -8.21 -2.63 -0.44
CA HIS A 113 -8.32 -2.28 -1.86
C HIS A 113 -7.15 -2.81 -2.72
N THR A 114 -6.19 -3.51 -2.12
CA THR A 114 -5.04 -4.10 -2.85
C THR A 114 -5.47 -5.01 -4.00
N ALA A 115 -6.62 -5.68 -3.87
CA ALA A 115 -7.18 -6.53 -4.92
C ALA A 115 -7.42 -5.80 -6.25
N CYS A 116 -7.52 -4.45 -6.27
CA CYS A 116 -7.69 -3.67 -7.49
C CYS A 116 -6.52 -3.83 -8.48
N HIS A 117 -5.32 -4.22 -8.02
CA HIS A 117 -4.19 -4.55 -8.89
C HIS A 117 -4.46 -5.80 -9.76
N GLY A 118 -5.51 -6.58 -9.47
CA GLY A 118 -6.02 -7.60 -10.38
C GLY A 118 -6.42 -7.05 -11.74
N GLY A 119 -6.83 -5.77 -11.80
CA GLY A 119 -7.16 -5.07 -13.04
C GLY A 119 -5.97 -4.92 -14.01
N ILE A 120 -4.74 -4.98 -13.51
CA ILE A 120 -3.51 -4.99 -14.32
C ILE A 120 -2.92 -6.41 -14.48
N GLY A 121 -3.62 -7.45 -14.03
CA GLY A 121 -3.18 -8.84 -14.15
C GLY A 121 -2.20 -9.29 -13.06
N ALA A 122 -2.19 -8.65 -11.90
CA ALA A 122 -1.45 -9.09 -10.72
C ALA A 122 -2.31 -9.99 -9.82
N LEU A 123 -1.68 -10.92 -9.11
CA LEU A 123 -2.30 -11.61 -7.98
C LEU A 123 -2.12 -10.73 -6.73
N ALA A 124 -3.14 -9.97 -6.38
CA ALA A 124 -3.03 -8.96 -5.36
C ALA A 124 -4.13 -9.07 -4.30
N PHE A 125 -3.78 -8.85 -3.04
CA PHE A 125 -4.71 -8.91 -1.92
C PHE A 125 -4.21 -8.16 -0.69
N GLY A 126 -5.19 -7.70 0.13
CA GLY A 126 -4.92 -7.04 1.40
C GLY A 126 -4.45 -8.02 2.47
N ILE A 127 -3.57 -7.55 3.37
CA ILE A 127 -3.04 -8.31 4.50
C ILE A 127 -3.18 -7.51 5.79
N GLY A 128 -3.26 -8.20 6.92
CA GLY A 128 -3.30 -7.56 8.23
C GLY A 128 -1.93 -7.08 8.71
N THR A 129 -1.90 -6.25 9.76
CA THR A 129 -0.66 -5.63 10.31
C THR A 129 0.40 -6.67 10.68
N SER A 130 0.02 -7.81 11.28
CA SER A 130 0.95 -8.89 11.63
C SER A 130 1.53 -9.56 10.38
N GLU A 131 0.75 -9.64 9.31
CA GLU A 131 1.22 -10.17 8.03
C GLU A 131 2.14 -9.17 7.31
N VAL A 132 1.89 -7.84 7.46
CA VAL A 132 2.82 -6.81 6.99
C VAL A 132 4.20 -7.00 7.62
N GLU A 133 4.27 -7.19 8.95
CA GLU A 133 5.54 -7.51 9.63
C GLU A 133 6.18 -8.79 9.08
N HIS A 134 5.38 -9.85 8.93
CA HIS A 134 5.86 -11.12 8.41
C HIS A 134 6.44 -10.99 6.99
N VAL A 135 5.73 -10.30 6.09
CA VAL A 135 6.21 -10.09 4.71
C VAL A 135 7.45 -9.21 4.68
N LEU A 136 7.52 -8.16 5.49
CA LEU A 136 8.73 -7.34 5.62
C LEU A 136 9.94 -8.19 6.05
N ALA A 137 9.74 -9.10 7.02
CA ALA A 137 10.80 -9.95 7.54
C ALA A 137 11.23 -11.08 6.60
N THR A 138 10.31 -11.64 5.81
CA THR A 138 10.52 -12.91 5.09
C THR A 138 10.34 -12.84 3.59
N GLN A 139 9.64 -11.83 3.08
CA GLN A 139 9.16 -11.68 1.70
C GLN A 139 8.24 -12.83 1.26
N THR A 140 7.60 -13.47 2.20
CA THR A 140 6.68 -14.60 1.95
C THR A 140 5.41 -14.46 2.76
N LEU A 141 4.37 -15.18 2.35
CA LEU A 141 3.12 -15.29 3.10
C LEU A 141 2.62 -16.73 3.11
N LEU A 142 2.09 -17.16 4.24
CA LEU A 142 1.43 -18.46 4.36
C LEU A 142 -0.04 -18.31 4.00
N LEU A 143 -0.43 -18.88 2.88
CA LEU A 143 -1.82 -18.88 2.43
C LEU A 143 -2.36 -20.30 2.33
N GLN A 144 -3.63 -20.46 2.65
CA GLN A 144 -4.39 -21.65 2.26
C GLN A 144 -4.83 -21.51 0.80
N PRO A 145 -4.86 -22.60 0.04
CA PRO A 145 -5.39 -22.58 -1.31
C PRO A 145 -6.81 -22.05 -1.33
N ALA A 146 -7.05 -20.98 -2.08
CA ALA A 146 -8.37 -20.42 -2.24
C ALA A 146 -9.23 -21.32 -3.16
N LYS A 147 -10.52 -21.43 -2.87
CA LYS A 147 -11.48 -22.03 -3.79
C LYS A 147 -11.79 -21.05 -4.91
N THR A 148 -11.99 -21.57 -6.11
CA THR A 148 -12.42 -20.76 -7.26
C THR A 148 -13.88 -20.33 -7.07
N MET A 149 -14.15 -19.06 -7.29
CA MET A 149 -15.49 -18.48 -7.32
C MET A 149 -15.62 -17.70 -8.63
N GLU A 150 -16.71 -17.93 -9.36
CA GLU A 150 -17.06 -17.13 -10.54
C GLU A 150 -18.10 -16.08 -10.13
N VAL A 151 -17.83 -14.82 -10.46
CA VAL A 151 -18.82 -13.74 -10.42
C VAL A 151 -19.10 -13.34 -11.85
N ARG A 152 -20.32 -13.65 -12.33
CA ARG A 152 -20.74 -13.37 -13.70
C ARG A 152 -21.67 -12.17 -13.72
N VAL A 153 -21.27 -11.12 -14.43
CA VAL A 153 -22.09 -9.94 -14.64
C VAL A 153 -22.72 -10.02 -16.03
N GLU A 154 -24.06 -10.12 -16.10
CA GLU A 154 -24.82 -10.28 -17.35
C GLU A 154 -25.70 -9.06 -17.62
N GLY A 155 -25.94 -8.79 -18.89
CA GLY A 155 -26.84 -7.73 -19.35
C GLY A 155 -26.10 -6.48 -19.81
N LYS A 156 -26.81 -5.35 -19.81
CA LYS A 156 -26.29 -4.04 -20.21
C LYS A 156 -26.47 -3.05 -19.07
N VAL A 157 -25.42 -2.30 -18.78
CA VAL A 157 -25.48 -1.21 -17.80
C VAL A 157 -26.29 -0.03 -18.35
N GLY A 158 -27.09 0.59 -17.49
CA GLY A 158 -27.82 1.80 -17.83
C GLY A 158 -26.91 3.04 -17.90
N PRO A 159 -27.42 4.16 -18.43
CA PRO A 159 -26.69 5.43 -18.40
C PRO A 159 -26.28 5.82 -16.96
N GLY A 160 -25.05 6.26 -16.77
CA GLY A 160 -24.51 6.71 -15.49
C GLY A 160 -24.00 5.60 -14.56
N VAL A 161 -24.16 4.32 -14.91
CA VAL A 161 -23.61 3.20 -14.15
C VAL A 161 -22.15 3.02 -14.53
N THR A 162 -21.29 3.00 -13.49
CA THR A 162 -19.83 2.82 -13.62
C THR A 162 -19.38 1.45 -13.14
N ALA A 163 -18.13 1.10 -13.40
CA ALA A 163 -17.53 -0.14 -12.87
C ALA A 163 -17.57 -0.17 -11.33
N LYS A 164 -17.47 1.00 -10.66
CA LYS A 164 -17.56 1.09 -9.21
C LYS A 164 -18.95 0.70 -8.69
N ASP A 165 -20.01 1.09 -9.40
CA ASP A 165 -21.38 0.71 -9.01
C ASP A 165 -21.57 -0.81 -9.09
N ILE A 166 -20.99 -1.44 -10.13
CA ILE A 166 -21.07 -2.90 -10.31
C ILE A 166 -20.33 -3.63 -9.19
N ILE A 167 -19.11 -3.20 -8.83
CA ILE A 167 -18.31 -3.90 -7.80
C ILE A 167 -18.85 -3.71 -6.39
N LEU A 168 -19.61 -2.64 -6.14
CA LEU A 168 -20.21 -2.36 -4.85
C LEU A 168 -21.60 -3.01 -4.67
N HIS A 169 -22.20 -3.55 -5.73
CA HIS A 169 -23.48 -4.25 -5.69
C HIS A 169 -23.32 -5.65 -5.15
#